data_7ec23b21b47f9c8072dcde4007262ecd
#
_entry.id   7ec23b21b47f9c8072dcde4007262ecd
#
_cell.length_a   1.000
_cell.length_b   1.000
_cell.length_c   1.000
_cell.angle_alpha   90.00
_cell.angle_beta   90.00
_cell.angle_gamma   90.00
#
_symmetry.space_group_name_H-M   'P 1'
#
loop_
_entity.id
_entity.type
_entity.pdbx_description
1 polymer ?
#
loop_
_entity_poly.entity_id
_entity_poly.type
_entity_poly.pdbx_seq_one_letter_code
_entity_poly.pdbx_strand_id
1 'polypeptide(L)'
;KVPNCSYCDEDYVVDHRDVSFFENNKSAKLVVMSFDIECKPEDGVSFPQADKDKDVVTQIGSTFSYHGDPEPFHKSIITLGKAKKVDGLEGTTIESYDNEIKVLLAWTKLVQKMDPDIVTGFNINGFDFDYLHKRSKKLGISVQFSKLGRDLNACCKFEEKVLASSALGENILKYYNMTGRVVIDLMKVIQRDHKLGGYSLDFV
;
A
#
# COMPACT_ATOMS: atom_id res chain seq x y z
N LYS A 1 20.71 -20.94 7.65
CA LYS A 1 19.33 -20.80 7.18
C LYS A 1 18.38 -21.21 8.29
N VAL A 2 17.39 -20.41 8.59
CA VAL A 2 16.34 -20.70 9.57
C VAL A 2 15.04 -21.07 8.86
N PRO A 3 14.04 -21.68 9.54
CA PRO A 3 12.71 -21.85 8.99
C PRO A 3 12.15 -20.50 8.54
N ASN A 4 11.36 -20.50 7.46
CA ASN A 4 10.77 -19.27 6.91
C ASN A 4 10.03 -18.50 8.00
N CYS A 5 10.54 -17.33 8.36
CA CYS A 5 9.93 -16.40 9.30
C CYS A 5 9.50 -15.09 8.63
N SER A 6 9.82 -14.96 7.35
CA SER A 6 9.45 -13.81 6.53
C SER A 6 8.94 -14.24 5.14
N TYR A 7 8.48 -13.27 4.35
CA TYR A 7 8.18 -13.43 2.92
C TYR A 7 9.42 -13.29 2.04
N CYS A 8 10.61 -13.09 2.61
CA CYS A 8 11.85 -13.04 1.85
C CYS A 8 12.23 -14.41 1.30
N ASP A 9 13.02 -14.44 0.21
CA ASP A 9 13.49 -15.67 -0.43
C ASP A 9 14.32 -16.54 0.53
N GLU A 10 15.07 -15.91 1.43
CA GLU A 10 15.91 -16.60 2.43
C GLU A 10 15.99 -15.83 3.74
N ASP A 11 15.95 -16.59 4.85
CA ASP A 11 16.13 -16.09 6.19
C ASP A 11 17.39 -16.71 6.82
N TYR A 12 18.24 -15.88 7.42
CA TYR A 12 19.46 -16.30 8.11
C TYR A 12 19.55 -15.69 9.51
N VAL A 13 20.01 -16.49 10.45
CA VAL A 13 20.55 -16.01 11.73
C VAL A 13 22.03 -16.21 11.69
N VAL A 14 22.80 -15.14 11.83
CA VAL A 14 24.26 -15.14 11.79
C VAL A 14 24.81 -14.34 12.96
N ASP A 15 26.02 -14.71 13.43
CA ASP A 15 26.75 -13.87 14.36
C ASP A 15 27.26 -12.63 13.62
N HIS A 16 27.17 -11.45 14.26
CA HIS A 16 27.62 -10.20 13.63
C HIS A 16 29.09 -10.22 13.20
N ARG A 17 29.92 -11.08 13.85
CA ARG A 17 31.35 -11.29 13.55
C ARG A 17 31.58 -12.06 12.26
N ASP A 18 30.58 -12.81 11.81
CA ASP A 18 30.61 -13.58 10.56
C ASP A 18 30.14 -12.74 9.35
N VAL A 19 29.72 -11.48 9.59
CA VAL A 19 29.32 -10.56 8.53
C VAL A 19 30.54 -9.74 8.10
N SER A 20 30.95 -9.88 6.85
CA SER A 20 32.06 -9.13 6.27
C SER A 20 31.60 -8.30 5.06
N PHE A 21 32.32 -7.21 4.79
CA PHE A 21 32.12 -6.43 3.59
C PHE A 21 32.44 -7.28 2.34
N PHE A 22 31.57 -7.17 1.36
CA PHE A 22 31.76 -7.75 0.03
C PHE A 22 31.64 -6.65 -1.02
N GLU A 23 32.72 -6.43 -1.77
CA GLU A 23 32.75 -5.43 -2.83
C GLU A 23 31.88 -5.90 -4.01
N ASN A 24 30.79 -5.19 -4.26
CA ASN A 24 29.88 -5.48 -5.36
C ASN A 24 29.19 -4.19 -5.83
N ASN A 25 29.30 -3.91 -7.12
CA ASN A 25 28.65 -2.75 -7.76
C ASN A 25 27.24 -3.06 -8.31
N LYS A 26 26.71 -4.26 -8.04
CA LYS A 26 25.35 -4.63 -8.44
C LYS A 26 24.37 -4.26 -7.35
N SER A 27 23.29 -3.57 -7.73
CA SER A 27 22.13 -3.35 -6.87
C SER A 27 21.05 -4.38 -7.18
N ALA A 28 20.36 -4.86 -6.16
CA ALA A 28 19.17 -5.67 -6.34
C ALA A 28 18.09 -4.85 -7.05
N LYS A 29 17.29 -5.49 -7.91
CA LYS A 29 16.09 -4.87 -8.47
C LYS A 29 15.04 -4.75 -7.39
N LEU A 30 14.70 -3.52 -7.00
CA LEU A 30 13.65 -3.26 -6.03
C LEU A 30 12.28 -3.31 -6.72
N VAL A 31 11.33 -3.98 -6.09
CA VAL A 31 9.93 -4.01 -6.51
C VAL A 31 9.20 -2.83 -5.89
N VAL A 32 8.60 -2.00 -6.72
CA VAL A 32 7.78 -0.85 -6.33
C VAL A 32 6.32 -1.19 -6.57
N MET A 33 5.50 -1.12 -5.53
CA MET A 33 4.04 -1.19 -5.62
C MET A 33 3.47 0.22 -5.50
N SER A 34 2.68 0.65 -6.47
CA SER A 34 1.79 1.81 -6.33
C SER A 34 0.36 1.33 -6.18
N PHE A 35 -0.40 1.94 -5.26
CA PHE A 35 -1.80 1.59 -5.06
C PHE A 35 -2.67 2.81 -4.80
N ASP A 36 -3.97 2.63 -5.05
CA ASP A 36 -5.01 3.59 -4.80
C ASP A 36 -6.32 2.86 -4.48
N ILE A 37 -7.24 3.50 -3.72
CA ILE A 37 -8.53 2.93 -3.37
C ILE A 37 -9.68 3.77 -3.89
N GLU A 38 -10.77 3.09 -4.28
CA GLU A 38 -12.04 3.73 -4.60
C GLU A 38 -13.07 3.39 -3.53
N CYS A 39 -13.72 4.40 -2.99
CA CYS A 39 -14.72 4.27 -1.96
C CYS A 39 -16.05 4.83 -2.43
N LYS A 40 -17.15 4.18 -2.04
CA LYS A 40 -18.49 4.64 -2.38
C LYS A 40 -19.28 4.93 -1.11
N PRO A 41 -19.82 6.17 -0.94
CA PRO A 41 -20.76 6.48 0.11
C PRO A 41 -22.14 5.87 -0.18
N GLU A 42 -22.95 5.63 0.87
CA GLU A 42 -24.30 5.08 0.74
C GLU A 42 -25.19 5.91 -0.16
N ASP A 43 -25.12 7.23 -0.04
CA ASP A 43 -25.95 8.19 -0.81
C ASP A 43 -25.42 8.43 -2.23
N GLY A 44 -24.21 7.92 -2.56
CA GLY A 44 -23.57 8.09 -3.85
C GLY A 44 -23.08 9.50 -4.18
N VAL A 45 -23.16 10.47 -3.25
CA VAL A 45 -22.88 11.88 -3.47
C VAL A 45 -21.90 12.46 -2.45
N SER A 46 -22.06 12.13 -1.16
CA SER A 46 -21.22 12.68 -0.09
C SER A 46 -19.80 12.09 -0.12
N PHE A 47 -18.87 12.75 0.57
CA PHE A 47 -17.54 12.18 0.76
C PHE A 47 -17.64 10.92 1.66
N PRO A 48 -17.06 9.78 1.26
CA PRO A 48 -17.20 8.53 1.97
C PRO A 48 -16.56 8.59 3.37
N GLN A 49 -17.23 8.00 4.35
CA GLN A 49 -16.81 7.97 5.76
C GLN A 49 -16.64 6.51 6.20
N ALA A 50 -15.42 6.12 6.53
CA ALA A 50 -15.07 4.72 6.82
C ALA A 50 -15.78 4.12 8.04
N ASP A 51 -16.32 4.94 8.93
CA ASP A 51 -17.10 4.56 10.11
C ASP A 51 -18.58 4.25 9.81
N LYS A 52 -19.10 4.64 8.64
CA LYS A 52 -20.44 4.27 8.19
C LYS A 52 -20.46 2.84 7.64
N ASP A 53 -21.57 2.12 7.84
CA ASP A 53 -21.68 0.72 7.44
C ASP A 53 -21.62 0.52 5.93
N LYS A 54 -22.25 1.40 5.19
CA LYS A 54 -22.41 1.27 3.74
C LYS A 54 -21.45 2.09 2.91
N ASP A 55 -20.59 2.88 3.56
CA ASP A 55 -19.51 3.59 2.89
C ASP A 55 -18.33 2.63 2.75
N VAL A 56 -18.32 1.87 1.66
CA VAL A 56 -17.45 0.71 1.47
C VAL A 56 -16.31 1.01 0.50
N VAL A 57 -15.21 0.26 0.66
CA VAL A 57 -14.16 0.18 -0.37
C VAL A 57 -14.70 -0.65 -1.52
N THR A 58 -14.80 -0.05 -2.69
CA THR A 58 -15.33 -0.70 -3.90
C THR A 58 -14.25 -1.27 -4.79
N GLN A 59 -13.07 -0.65 -4.82
CA GLN A 59 -11.95 -1.10 -5.63
C GLN A 59 -10.62 -0.79 -4.93
N ILE A 60 -9.62 -1.63 -5.18
CA ILE A 60 -8.22 -1.35 -4.87
C ILE A 60 -7.42 -1.65 -6.14
N GLY A 61 -6.87 -0.59 -6.74
CA GLY A 61 -5.94 -0.68 -7.86
C GLY A 61 -4.50 -0.83 -7.36
N SER A 62 -3.69 -1.66 -8.02
CA SER A 62 -2.27 -1.79 -7.69
C SER A 62 -1.46 -2.08 -8.94
N THR A 63 -0.31 -1.42 -9.05
CA THR A 63 0.69 -1.68 -10.10
C THR A 63 2.01 -2.05 -9.47
N PHE A 64 2.75 -2.92 -10.14
CA PHE A 64 4.06 -3.40 -9.68
C PHE A 64 5.08 -3.23 -10.81
N SER A 65 6.16 -2.51 -10.51
CA SER A 65 7.27 -2.28 -11.44
C SER A 65 8.60 -2.51 -10.73
N TYR A 66 9.64 -2.80 -11.50
CA TYR A 66 10.99 -2.70 -10.95
C TYR A 66 11.43 -1.25 -10.93
N HIS A 67 12.12 -0.85 -9.87
CA HIS A 67 12.66 0.51 -9.77
C HIS A 67 13.55 0.83 -10.98
N GLY A 68 13.22 1.89 -11.68
CA GLY A 68 13.90 2.33 -12.91
C GLY A 68 13.30 1.78 -14.21
N ASP A 69 12.40 0.82 -14.16
CA ASP A 69 11.67 0.35 -15.34
C ASP A 69 10.43 1.24 -15.57
N PRO A 70 10.17 1.71 -16.80
CA PRO A 70 9.07 2.63 -17.08
C PRO A 70 7.70 1.95 -17.06
N GLU A 71 7.65 0.65 -17.33
CA GLU A 71 6.42 -0.10 -17.44
C GLU A 71 6.23 -1.07 -16.27
N PRO A 72 5.02 -1.18 -15.70
CA PRO A 72 4.72 -2.16 -14.69
C PRO A 72 4.69 -3.56 -15.29
N PHE A 73 5.33 -4.52 -14.61
CA PHE A 73 5.28 -5.93 -14.98
C PHE A 73 3.99 -6.63 -14.52
N HIS A 74 3.25 -6.02 -13.59
CA HIS A 74 1.96 -6.54 -13.13
C HIS A 74 1.02 -5.38 -12.75
N LYS A 75 -0.25 -5.53 -13.18
CA LYS A 75 -1.36 -4.61 -12.83
C LYS A 75 -2.49 -5.45 -12.25
N SER A 76 -3.08 -4.99 -11.17
CA SER A 76 -4.17 -5.68 -10.47
C SER A 76 -5.26 -4.69 -10.07
N ILE A 77 -6.50 -5.11 -10.24
CA ILE A 77 -7.69 -4.43 -9.72
C ILE A 77 -8.51 -5.45 -8.93
N ILE A 78 -8.73 -5.17 -7.66
CA ILE A 78 -9.58 -5.99 -6.78
C ILE A 78 -10.88 -5.22 -6.56
N THR A 79 -12.03 -5.82 -6.89
CA THR A 79 -13.33 -5.13 -6.86
C THR A 79 -14.35 -5.78 -5.93
N LEU A 80 -15.18 -4.95 -5.33
CA LEU A 80 -16.41 -5.38 -4.67
C LEU A 80 -17.53 -5.49 -5.72
N GLY A 81 -18.08 -6.69 -5.88
CA GLY A 81 -19.04 -6.97 -6.94
C GLY A 81 -18.39 -7.23 -8.29
N LYS A 82 -19.20 -7.56 -9.28
CA LYS A 82 -18.71 -7.90 -10.61
C LYS A 82 -18.15 -6.67 -11.33
N ALA A 83 -16.92 -6.77 -11.79
CA ALA A 83 -16.34 -5.79 -12.71
C ALA A 83 -17.04 -5.86 -14.06
N LYS A 84 -17.33 -4.68 -14.63
CA LYS A 84 -17.71 -4.59 -16.04
C LYS A 84 -16.46 -4.70 -16.90
N LYS A 85 -16.60 -5.26 -18.10
CA LYS A 85 -15.52 -5.23 -19.08
C LYS A 85 -15.30 -3.77 -19.50
N VAL A 86 -14.06 -3.31 -19.36
CA VAL A 86 -13.64 -1.95 -19.74
C VAL A 86 -12.48 -2.10 -20.72
N ASP A 87 -12.50 -1.35 -21.80
CA ASP A 87 -11.40 -1.29 -22.77
C ASP A 87 -10.21 -0.56 -22.13
N GLY A 88 -8.99 -0.91 -22.54
CA GLY A 88 -7.75 -0.31 -22.01
C GLY A 88 -7.20 -0.97 -20.75
N LEU A 89 -7.80 -2.09 -20.29
CA LEU A 89 -7.32 -2.88 -19.15
C LEU A 89 -6.63 -4.17 -19.59
N GLU A 90 -6.11 -4.21 -20.81
CA GLU A 90 -5.37 -5.36 -21.32
C GLU A 90 -4.14 -5.63 -20.45
N GLY A 91 -3.94 -6.90 -20.10
CA GLY A 91 -2.85 -7.31 -19.19
C GLY A 91 -3.07 -7.00 -17.71
N THR A 92 -4.24 -6.46 -17.34
CA THR A 92 -4.60 -6.24 -15.93
C THR A 92 -5.34 -7.45 -15.36
N THR A 93 -4.88 -7.96 -14.23
CA THR A 93 -5.60 -8.98 -13.47
C THR A 93 -6.76 -8.34 -12.71
N ILE A 94 -7.98 -8.81 -12.95
CA ILE A 94 -9.18 -8.30 -12.26
C ILE A 94 -9.76 -9.42 -11.41
N GLU A 95 -9.83 -9.19 -10.11
CA GLU A 95 -10.46 -10.09 -9.15
C GLU A 95 -11.71 -9.45 -8.55
N SER A 96 -12.83 -10.20 -8.54
CA SER A 96 -14.12 -9.69 -8.06
C SER A 96 -14.62 -10.51 -6.88
N TYR A 97 -15.03 -9.84 -5.82
CA TYR A 97 -15.50 -10.45 -4.59
C TYR A 97 -16.90 -9.96 -4.21
N ASP A 98 -17.64 -10.79 -3.47
CA ASP A 98 -19.03 -10.56 -3.08
C ASP A 98 -19.17 -9.71 -1.81
N ASN A 99 -18.09 -9.51 -1.06
CA ASN A 99 -18.08 -8.70 0.15
C ASN A 99 -16.74 -8.00 0.36
N GLU A 100 -16.78 -6.90 1.13
CA GLU A 100 -15.63 -6.03 1.38
C GLU A 100 -14.51 -6.72 2.18
N ILE A 101 -14.84 -7.64 3.09
CA ILE A 101 -13.83 -8.42 3.84
C ILE A 101 -12.90 -9.15 2.88
N LYS A 102 -13.47 -9.79 1.86
CA LYS A 102 -12.69 -10.51 0.85
C LYS A 102 -11.84 -9.58 -0.01
N VAL A 103 -12.36 -8.40 -0.35
CA VAL A 103 -11.61 -7.36 -1.08
C VAL A 103 -10.35 -6.96 -0.29
N LEU A 104 -10.52 -6.58 0.97
CA LEU A 104 -9.40 -6.14 1.81
C LEU A 104 -8.37 -7.25 2.04
N LEU A 105 -8.84 -8.47 2.34
CA LEU A 105 -7.95 -9.62 2.57
C LEU A 105 -7.27 -10.11 1.28
N ALA A 106 -7.92 -9.98 0.12
CA ALA A 106 -7.30 -10.27 -1.17
C ALA A 106 -6.16 -9.31 -1.45
N TRP A 107 -6.34 -8.01 -1.15
CA TRP A 107 -5.27 -7.04 -1.29
C TRP A 107 -4.09 -7.33 -0.35
N THR A 108 -4.35 -7.68 0.92
CA THR A 108 -3.29 -8.11 1.84
C THR A 108 -2.49 -9.30 1.27
N LYS A 109 -3.19 -10.30 0.72
CA LYS A 109 -2.54 -11.46 0.07
C LYS A 109 -1.75 -11.06 -1.19
N LEU A 110 -2.24 -10.10 -1.95
CA LEU A 110 -1.53 -9.57 -3.11
C LEU A 110 -0.21 -8.92 -2.69
N VAL A 111 -0.23 -8.08 -1.64
CA VAL A 111 0.99 -7.46 -1.09
C VAL A 111 2.00 -8.52 -0.63
N GLN A 112 1.53 -9.56 0.06
CA GLN A 112 2.37 -10.67 0.52
C GLN A 112 2.97 -11.46 -0.64
N LYS A 113 2.15 -11.76 -1.68
CA LYS A 113 2.56 -12.55 -2.85
C LYS A 113 3.57 -11.81 -3.73
N MET A 114 3.35 -10.52 -3.94
CA MET A 114 4.18 -9.70 -4.83
C MET A 114 5.43 -9.15 -4.13
N ASP A 115 5.44 -9.20 -2.81
CA ASP A 115 6.54 -8.82 -1.92
C ASP A 115 7.26 -7.51 -2.28
N PRO A 116 6.56 -6.37 -2.42
CA PRO A 116 7.20 -5.12 -2.81
C PRO A 116 8.20 -4.63 -1.75
N ASP A 117 9.31 -4.07 -2.20
CA ASP A 117 10.29 -3.37 -1.35
C ASP A 117 9.79 -1.97 -0.96
N ILE A 118 9.13 -1.32 -1.91
CA ILE A 118 8.59 0.04 -1.77
C ILE A 118 7.09 0.01 -2.03
N VAL A 119 6.33 0.59 -1.10
CA VAL A 119 4.88 0.80 -1.22
C VAL A 119 4.64 2.30 -1.37
N THR A 120 3.98 2.70 -2.43
CA THR A 120 3.73 4.11 -2.73
C THR A 120 2.32 4.35 -3.25
N GLY A 121 1.94 5.59 -3.36
CA GLY A 121 0.71 6.10 -3.94
C GLY A 121 0.60 7.60 -3.69
N PHE A 122 -0.48 8.19 -4.13
CA PHE A 122 -0.69 9.63 -4.00
C PHE A 122 -1.62 9.92 -2.83
N ASN A 123 -1.15 10.68 -1.83
CA ASN A 123 -1.89 11.02 -0.60
C ASN A 123 -2.30 9.80 0.26
N ILE A 124 -1.60 8.70 0.14
CA ILE A 124 -1.95 7.45 0.85
C ILE A 124 -1.87 7.59 2.38
N ASN A 125 -1.02 8.49 2.89
CA ASN A 125 -0.92 8.80 4.32
C ASN A 125 -2.00 9.77 4.80
N GLY A 126 -2.68 10.46 3.88
CA GLY A 126 -3.78 11.37 4.18
C GLY A 126 -5.14 10.72 4.08
N PHE A 127 -5.31 9.68 3.25
CA PHE A 127 -6.60 9.09 2.98
C PHE A 127 -6.60 7.56 3.02
N ASP A 128 -5.92 6.89 2.10
CA ASP A 128 -6.07 5.46 1.81
C ASP A 128 -5.81 4.58 3.02
N PHE A 129 -4.68 4.75 3.70
CA PHE A 129 -4.35 3.93 4.86
C PHE A 129 -5.28 4.16 6.04
N ASP A 130 -5.72 5.40 6.29
CA ASP A 130 -6.68 5.69 7.36
C ASP A 130 -8.04 5.04 7.06
N TYR A 131 -8.48 5.14 5.80
CA TYR A 131 -9.73 4.54 5.36
C TYR A 131 -9.70 3.02 5.50
N LEU A 132 -8.69 2.36 4.95
CA LEU A 132 -8.50 0.91 5.03
C LEU A 132 -8.38 0.42 6.48
N HIS A 133 -7.66 1.17 7.33
CA HIS A 133 -7.52 0.86 8.75
C HIS A 133 -8.87 0.89 9.48
N LYS A 134 -9.65 1.95 9.31
CA LYS A 134 -10.96 2.09 9.92
C LYS A 134 -11.92 1.01 9.42
N ARG A 135 -11.93 0.72 8.11
CA ARG A 135 -12.74 -0.36 7.53
C ARG A 135 -12.34 -1.72 8.08
N SER A 136 -11.06 -2.04 8.12
CA SER A 136 -10.59 -3.33 8.66
C SER A 136 -10.96 -3.53 10.13
N LYS A 137 -10.93 -2.47 10.94
CA LYS A 137 -11.43 -2.48 12.33
C LYS A 137 -12.92 -2.72 12.40
N LYS A 138 -13.69 -1.97 11.62
CA LYS A 138 -15.16 -2.08 11.59
C LYS A 138 -15.62 -3.46 11.18
N LEU A 139 -14.92 -4.08 10.22
CA LEU A 139 -15.20 -5.41 9.71
C LEU A 139 -14.64 -6.55 10.60
N GLY A 140 -13.94 -6.23 11.69
CA GLY A 140 -13.37 -7.21 12.61
C GLY A 140 -12.20 -8.02 12.06
N ILE A 141 -11.51 -7.51 11.03
CA ILE A 141 -10.40 -8.18 10.34
C ILE A 141 -9.06 -7.47 10.49
N SER A 142 -8.93 -6.51 11.40
CA SER A 142 -7.73 -5.66 11.52
C SER A 142 -6.43 -6.45 11.71
N VAL A 143 -6.48 -7.58 12.43
CA VAL A 143 -5.31 -8.46 12.64
C VAL A 143 -4.87 -9.11 11.33
N GLN A 144 -5.82 -9.66 10.57
CA GLN A 144 -5.51 -10.32 9.29
C GLN A 144 -5.07 -9.30 8.24
N PHE A 145 -5.76 -8.15 8.17
CA PHE A 145 -5.46 -7.08 7.23
C PHE A 145 -4.08 -6.46 7.47
N SER A 146 -3.70 -6.26 8.74
CA SER A 146 -2.42 -5.60 9.07
C SER A 146 -1.16 -6.45 8.85
N LYS A 147 -1.28 -7.67 8.34
CA LYS A 147 -0.14 -8.51 7.92
C LYS A 147 0.46 -8.04 6.58
N LEU A 148 0.85 -6.76 6.51
CA LEU A 148 1.37 -6.11 5.31
C LEU A 148 2.90 -6.07 5.24
N GLY A 149 3.59 -6.38 6.33
CA GLY A 149 5.05 -6.45 6.39
C GLY A 149 5.62 -7.77 5.88
N ARG A 150 6.94 -7.91 5.96
CA ARG A 150 7.66 -9.14 5.59
C ARG A 150 7.71 -10.19 6.69
N ASP A 151 7.50 -9.81 7.96
CA ASP A 151 7.45 -10.75 9.06
C ASP A 151 6.12 -11.52 9.05
N LEU A 152 6.19 -12.84 8.91
CA LEU A 152 5.02 -13.74 8.88
C LEU A 152 4.25 -13.76 10.22
N ASN A 153 4.94 -13.48 11.32
CA ASN A 153 4.40 -13.59 12.68
C ASN A 153 3.94 -12.26 13.26
N ALA A 154 4.26 -11.14 12.59
CA ALA A 154 3.94 -9.80 13.08
C ALA A 154 2.80 -9.14 12.30
N CYS A 155 2.02 -8.33 13.03
CA CYS A 155 1.08 -7.39 12.46
C CYS A 155 1.74 -6.01 12.36
N CYS A 156 1.58 -5.33 11.24
CA CYS A 156 2.04 -3.96 11.10
C CYS A 156 1.25 -3.04 12.03
N LYS A 157 1.97 -2.20 12.77
CA LYS A 157 1.34 -1.19 13.61
C LYS A 157 0.86 -0.04 12.73
N PHE A 158 -0.40 0.35 12.93
CA PHE A 158 -0.91 1.60 12.37
C PHE A 158 -0.45 2.77 13.24
N GLU A 159 0.18 3.74 12.63
CA GLU A 159 0.76 4.90 13.30
C GLU A 159 0.12 6.19 12.79
N GLU A 160 -0.10 7.12 13.72
CA GLU A 160 -0.46 8.49 13.44
C GLU A 160 0.69 9.37 13.93
N LYS A 161 1.30 10.12 13.02
CA LYS A 161 2.47 10.95 13.30
C LYS A 161 2.25 12.38 12.83
N VAL A 162 2.41 13.32 13.74
CA VAL A 162 2.40 14.74 13.39
C VAL A 162 3.79 15.13 12.91
N LEU A 163 3.87 15.63 11.68
CA LEU A 163 5.05 16.28 11.13
C LEU A 163 4.80 17.77 11.05
N ALA A 164 5.54 18.54 11.85
CA ALA A 164 5.55 20.00 11.77
C ALA A 164 6.88 20.46 11.17
N SER A 165 6.81 21.19 10.07
CA SER A 165 7.98 21.83 9.46
C SER A 165 7.65 23.22 8.96
N SER A 166 8.65 24.10 8.92
CA SER A 166 8.49 25.46 8.39
C SER A 166 8.13 25.47 6.90
N ALA A 167 8.47 24.42 6.17
CA ALA A 167 8.22 24.31 4.72
C ALA A 167 6.82 23.75 4.39
N LEU A 168 6.32 22.80 5.19
CA LEU A 168 5.08 22.04 4.91
C LEU A 168 3.95 22.31 5.91
N GLY A 169 4.20 23.16 6.95
CA GLY A 169 3.27 23.33 8.04
C GLY A 169 3.12 22.07 8.89
N GLU A 170 1.97 21.93 9.55
CA GLU A 170 1.61 20.75 10.31
C GLU A 170 0.88 19.75 9.41
N ASN A 171 1.38 18.53 9.37
CA ASN A 171 0.78 17.42 8.61
C ASN A 171 0.61 16.21 9.52
N ILE A 172 -0.53 15.59 9.47
CA ILE A 172 -0.80 14.32 10.15
C ILE A 172 -0.63 13.20 9.15
N LEU A 173 0.36 12.35 9.37
CA LEU A 173 0.60 11.16 8.56
C LEU A 173 -0.01 9.95 9.25
N LYS A 174 -0.82 9.20 8.53
CA LYS A 174 -1.45 7.97 9.00
C LYS A 174 -1.04 6.82 8.10
N TYR A 175 -0.30 5.87 8.63
CA TYR A 175 0.28 4.80 7.83
C TYR A 175 0.50 3.52 8.62
N TYR A 176 0.67 2.40 7.92
CA TYR A 176 1.16 1.16 8.51
C TYR A 176 2.69 1.16 8.49
N ASN A 177 3.28 0.92 9.67
CA ASN A 177 4.72 0.66 9.78
C ASN A 177 4.99 -0.77 9.29
N MET A 178 5.32 -0.89 8.01
CA MET A 178 5.50 -2.17 7.32
C MET A 178 6.93 -2.66 7.48
N THR A 179 7.18 -3.55 8.44
CA THR A 179 8.51 -4.15 8.65
C THR A 179 9.05 -4.76 7.36
N GLY A 180 10.26 -4.34 6.96
CA GLY A 180 10.93 -4.82 5.75
C GLY A 180 10.50 -4.14 4.46
N ARG A 181 9.62 -3.13 4.50
CA ARG A 181 9.20 -2.33 3.34
C ARG A 181 9.35 -0.85 3.62
N VAL A 182 9.56 -0.07 2.58
CA VAL A 182 9.57 1.40 2.64
C VAL A 182 8.23 1.92 2.15
N VAL A 183 7.59 2.80 2.92
CA VAL A 183 6.33 3.45 2.54
C VAL A 183 6.62 4.91 2.15
N ILE A 184 6.20 5.31 0.95
CA ILE A 184 6.43 6.66 0.40
C ILE A 184 5.12 7.23 -0.12
N ASP A 185 4.68 8.36 0.43
CA ASP A 185 3.55 9.13 -0.11
C ASP A 185 4.07 10.16 -1.12
N LEU A 186 3.73 9.97 -2.40
CA LEU A 186 4.22 10.81 -3.49
C LEU A 186 3.75 12.26 -3.35
N MET A 187 2.53 12.51 -2.86
CA MET A 187 2.08 13.89 -2.63
C MET A 187 2.99 14.61 -1.64
N LYS A 188 3.45 13.92 -0.58
CA LYS A 188 4.37 14.52 0.40
C LYS A 188 5.76 14.77 -0.16
N VAL A 189 6.24 13.91 -1.05
CA VAL A 189 7.51 14.12 -1.77
C VAL A 189 7.39 15.37 -2.66
N ILE A 190 6.32 15.46 -3.45
CA ILE A 190 6.09 16.62 -4.33
C ILE A 190 5.94 17.90 -3.53
N GLN A 191 5.18 17.90 -2.43
CA GLN A 191 5.03 19.05 -1.55
C GLN A 191 6.36 19.53 -0.95
N ARG A 192 7.27 18.60 -0.64
CA ARG A 192 8.60 18.92 -0.11
C ARG A 192 9.50 19.55 -1.18
N ASP A 193 9.49 18.98 -2.38
CA ASP A 193 10.47 19.28 -3.42
C ASP A 193 10.00 20.38 -4.40
N HIS A 194 8.69 20.61 -4.49
CA HIS A 194 8.09 21.56 -5.42
C HIS A 194 7.08 22.47 -4.72
N LYS A 195 7.18 23.77 -4.98
CA LYS A 195 6.19 24.79 -4.54
C LYS A 195 5.19 25.00 -5.66
N LEU A 196 4.11 24.22 -5.63
CA LEU A 196 3.03 24.30 -6.63
C LEU A 196 1.84 25.12 -6.08
N GLY A 197 1.00 25.64 -6.96
CA GLY A 197 -0.25 26.32 -6.60
C GLY A 197 -1.36 25.39 -6.11
N GLY A 198 -1.23 24.08 -6.33
CA GLY A 198 -2.12 23.01 -5.88
C GLY A 198 -1.41 21.67 -5.90
N TYR A 199 -1.97 20.69 -5.18
CA TYR A 199 -1.41 19.34 -5.04
C TYR A 199 -2.47 18.26 -5.26
N SER A 200 -3.51 18.53 -6.05
CA SER A 200 -4.39 17.46 -6.55
C SER A 200 -3.66 16.65 -7.63
N LEU A 201 -4.05 15.39 -7.81
CA LEU A 201 -3.44 14.54 -8.81
C LEU A 201 -3.57 15.12 -10.23
N ASP A 202 -4.70 15.78 -10.54
CA ASP A 202 -4.92 16.44 -11.82
C ASP A 202 -4.07 17.70 -12.04
N PHE A 203 -3.50 18.26 -10.96
CA PHE A 203 -2.68 19.48 -11.02
C PHE A 203 -1.19 19.17 -11.16
N VAL A 204 -0.74 18.02 -10.69
CA VAL A 204 0.64 17.56 -10.66
C VAL A 204 0.98 16.76 -11.91
#